data_2d71aec4bf78efa70a9c5518dbad33bc
#
_entry.id   2d71aec4bf78efa70a9c5518dbad33bc
#
_cell.length_a   1.000
_cell.length_b   1.000
_cell.length_c   1.000
_cell.angle_alpha   90.00
_cell.angle_beta   90.00
_cell.angle_gamma   90.00
#
_symmetry.space_group_name_H-M   'P 1'
#
loop_
_entity.id
_entity.type
_entity.pdbx_description
1 polymer ?
#
loop_
_entity_poly.entity_id
_entity_poly.type
_entity_poly.pdbx_seq_one_letter_code
_entity_poly.pdbx_strand_id
1 'polypeptide(L)'
;SMADYFETMHRATSRVSFLPDFWLTHPLTTERMSEARLRANQLPQVRSKIYDLDFDILKWYTQVVSNQATEIQLQALANQKNIAGLLALSKFYLMQGDYTQAQSNLDLVKVKLKSHILVPLIQTDIYLGQNKFDQAYDSISSLQKTMPENRALSYKLVEVLIRQGKIDQAQTLVQRFIRKNQRDIQGWQLLQQ
;
A
#
# COMPACT_ATOMS: atom_id res chain seq x y z
N SER A 1 -18.71 2.46 12.92
CA SER A 1 -18.82 1.23 13.74
C SER A 1 -19.18 0.04 12.85
N MET A 2 -19.09 -1.20 13.38
CA MET A 2 -19.58 -2.41 12.68
C MET A 2 -21.06 -2.28 12.31
N ALA A 3 -21.85 -1.65 13.16
CA ALA A 3 -23.27 -1.39 12.91
C ALA A 3 -23.48 -0.47 11.70
N ASP A 4 -22.68 0.58 11.55
CA ASP A 4 -22.75 1.50 10.39
C ASP A 4 -22.35 0.81 9.09
N TYR A 5 -21.37 -0.11 9.17
CA TYR A 5 -20.97 -0.94 8.04
C TYR A 5 -22.14 -1.83 7.59
N PHE A 6 -22.81 -2.52 8.51
CA PHE A 6 -23.98 -3.34 8.20
C PHE A 6 -25.15 -2.52 7.64
N GLU A 7 -25.37 -1.30 8.15
CA GLU A 7 -26.39 -0.41 7.61
C GLU A 7 -26.08 0.02 6.16
N THR A 8 -24.81 0.33 5.88
CA THR A 8 -24.36 0.67 4.51
C THR A 8 -24.56 -0.50 3.56
N MET A 9 -24.20 -1.72 3.98
CA MET A 9 -24.42 -2.92 3.19
C MET A 9 -25.90 -3.21 2.98
N HIS A 10 -26.73 -3.06 4.00
CA HIS A 10 -28.18 -3.24 3.88
C HIS A 10 -28.80 -2.26 2.88
N ARG A 11 -28.41 -0.99 2.92
CA ARG A 11 -28.85 0.02 1.93
C ARG A 11 -28.40 -0.31 0.50
N ALA A 12 -27.20 -0.87 0.34
CA ALA A 12 -26.68 -1.27 -0.96
C ALA A 12 -27.40 -2.50 -1.54
N THR A 13 -27.76 -3.46 -0.69
CA THR A 13 -28.42 -4.70 -1.09
C THR A 13 -29.95 -4.59 -1.19
N SER A 14 -30.59 -3.65 -0.49
CA SER A 14 -32.04 -3.45 -0.54
C SER A 14 -32.59 -3.00 -1.90
N ARG A 15 -31.72 -2.61 -2.84
CA ARG A 15 -32.09 -2.33 -4.23
C ARG A 15 -32.19 -3.59 -5.11
N VAL A 16 -31.81 -4.76 -4.61
CA VAL A 16 -31.87 -6.05 -5.32
C VAL A 16 -32.91 -6.95 -4.64
N SER A 17 -34.17 -6.52 -4.63
CA SER A 17 -35.21 -7.07 -3.75
C SER A 17 -36.08 -8.16 -4.38
N PHE A 18 -35.53 -9.04 -5.21
CA PHE A 18 -36.27 -10.17 -5.76
C PHE A 18 -35.87 -11.55 -5.20
N LEU A 19 -34.85 -11.62 -4.36
CA LEU A 19 -34.41 -12.89 -3.79
C LEU A 19 -34.86 -12.98 -2.31
N PRO A 20 -35.55 -14.05 -1.91
CA PRO A 20 -35.86 -14.31 -0.50
C PRO A 20 -34.56 -14.37 0.32
N ASP A 21 -34.60 -13.83 1.56
CA ASP A 21 -33.41 -13.74 2.46
C ASP A 21 -32.70 -15.06 2.69
N PHE A 22 -33.39 -16.19 2.60
CA PHE A 22 -32.80 -17.51 2.75
C PHE A 22 -31.90 -17.95 1.58
N TRP A 23 -31.97 -17.26 0.44
CA TRP A 23 -31.11 -17.51 -0.72
C TRP A 23 -29.80 -16.70 -0.65
N LEU A 24 -29.72 -15.75 0.25
CA LEU A 24 -28.53 -14.98 0.48
C LEU A 24 -27.62 -15.77 1.43
N THR A 25 -26.40 -16.06 1.02
CA THR A 25 -25.41 -16.79 1.85
C THR A 25 -25.06 -16.04 3.15
N HIS A 26 -25.39 -14.73 3.23
CA HIS A 26 -25.20 -13.88 4.40
C HIS A 26 -26.30 -12.84 4.52
N PRO A 27 -27.55 -13.22 4.91
CA PRO A 27 -28.62 -12.25 5.07
C PRO A 27 -28.29 -11.28 6.20
N LEU A 28 -28.24 -9.98 5.85
CA LEU A 28 -28.14 -8.90 6.83
C LEU A 28 -29.56 -8.57 7.33
N THR A 29 -30.04 -9.35 8.26
CA THR A 29 -31.36 -9.10 8.86
C THR A 29 -31.30 -7.88 9.77
N THR A 30 -32.46 -7.17 9.88
CA THR A 30 -32.62 -6.06 10.83
C THR A 30 -32.34 -6.50 12.27
N GLU A 31 -32.57 -7.78 12.59
CA GLU A 31 -32.24 -8.40 13.88
C GLU A 31 -30.72 -8.37 14.13
N ARG A 32 -29.90 -8.81 13.18
CA ARG A 32 -28.44 -8.81 13.32
C ARG A 32 -27.86 -7.39 13.45
N MET A 33 -28.45 -6.42 12.73
CA MET A 33 -28.09 -5.01 12.88
C MET A 33 -28.43 -4.48 14.28
N SER A 34 -29.60 -4.82 14.78
CA SER A 34 -30.03 -4.42 16.12
C SER A 34 -29.16 -5.05 17.21
N GLU A 35 -28.85 -6.33 17.08
CA GLU A 35 -27.95 -7.05 17.98
C GLU A 35 -26.53 -6.45 17.96
N ALA A 36 -25.99 -6.15 16.78
CA ALA A 36 -24.67 -5.51 16.65
C ALA A 36 -24.65 -4.12 17.32
N ARG A 37 -25.73 -3.34 17.18
CA ARG A 37 -25.87 -2.04 17.87
C ARG A 37 -25.94 -2.20 19.38
N LEU A 38 -26.72 -3.15 19.85
CA LEU A 38 -26.87 -3.42 21.27
C LEU A 38 -25.55 -3.84 21.92
N ARG A 39 -24.81 -4.74 21.26
CA ARG A 39 -23.46 -5.14 21.69
C ARG A 39 -22.47 -3.98 21.63
N ALA A 40 -22.49 -3.17 20.56
CA ALA A 40 -21.62 -2.02 20.43
C ALA A 40 -21.86 -0.98 21.54
N ASN A 41 -23.10 -0.78 21.97
CA ASN A 41 -23.46 0.13 23.05
C ASN A 41 -23.08 -0.39 24.45
N GLN A 42 -22.92 -1.71 24.60
CA GLN A 42 -22.46 -2.34 25.86
C GLN A 42 -20.94 -2.31 26.01
N LEU A 43 -20.21 -2.13 24.93
CA LEU A 43 -18.76 -2.03 24.99
C LEU A 43 -18.33 -0.65 25.49
N PRO A 44 -17.29 -0.58 26.36
CA PRO A 44 -16.74 0.70 26.75
C PRO A 44 -16.34 1.47 25.51
N GLN A 45 -16.72 2.76 25.46
CA GLN A 45 -16.30 3.62 24.36
C GLN A 45 -14.77 3.69 24.34
N VAL A 46 -14.17 2.93 23.45
CA VAL A 46 -12.75 3.07 23.15
C VAL A 46 -12.60 4.42 22.48
N ARG A 47 -11.85 5.33 23.07
CA ARG A 47 -11.44 6.56 22.39
C ARG A 47 -10.70 6.11 21.14
N SER A 48 -11.35 6.18 19.98
CA SER A 48 -10.67 5.96 18.71
C SER A 48 -9.50 6.93 18.66
N LYS A 49 -8.32 6.47 18.30
CA LYS A 49 -7.24 7.36 17.91
C LYS A 49 -7.82 8.29 16.83
N ILE A 50 -7.87 9.57 17.12
CA ILE A 50 -8.47 10.58 16.23
C ILE A 50 -7.66 10.65 14.92
N TYR A 51 -6.39 10.25 14.99
CA TYR A 51 -5.48 10.23 13.84
C TYR A 51 -4.48 9.08 13.96
N ASP A 52 -4.39 8.26 12.91
CA ASP A 52 -3.37 7.20 12.74
C ASP A 52 -2.66 7.44 11.41
N LEU A 53 -1.40 7.87 11.49
CA LEU A 53 -0.61 8.23 10.31
C LEU A 53 -0.39 7.02 9.38
N ASP A 54 -0.14 5.83 9.95
CA ASP A 54 0.11 4.63 9.15
C ASP A 54 -1.14 4.20 8.39
N PHE A 55 -2.32 4.34 9.04
CA PHE A 55 -3.60 4.09 8.36
C PHE A 55 -3.84 5.08 7.23
N ASP A 56 -3.59 6.37 7.44
CA ASP A 56 -3.78 7.40 6.40
C ASP A 56 -2.79 7.20 5.24
N ILE A 57 -1.54 6.84 5.52
CA ILE A 57 -0.56 6.48 4.49
C ILE A 57 -1.06 5.31 3.66
N LEU A 58 -1.48 4.22 4.31
CA LEU A 58 -1.98 3.03 3.62
C LEU A 58 -3.21 3.38 2.77
N LYS A 59 -4.16 4.12 3.31
CA LYS A 59 -5.38 4.57 2.63
C LYS A 59 -5.05 5.33 1.35
N TRP A 60 -4.27 6.40 1.44
CA TRP A 60 -4.00 7.26 0.30
C TRP A 60 -3.07 6.59 -0.72
N TYR A 61 -2.08 5.83 -0.25
CA TYR A 61 -1.21 5.04 -1.13
C TYR A 61 -2.00 4.02 -1.95
N THR A 62 -2.92 3.29 -1.30
CA THR A 62 -3.78 2.31 -1.97
C THR A 62 -4.69 2.97 -3.00
N GLN A 63 -5.28 4.13 -2.69
CA GLN A 63 -6.12 4.86 -3.63
C GLN A 63 -5.34 5.33 -4.87
N VAL A 64 -4.07 5.73 -4.70
CA VAL A 64 -3.20 6.08 -5.83
C VAL A 64 -2.91 4.84 -6.69
N VAL A 65 -2.47 3.74 -6.08
CA VAL A 65 -2.10 2.52 -6.81
C VAL A 65 -3.30 1.89 -7.54
N SER A 66 -4.51 2.03 -6.98
CA SER A 66 -5.76 1.57 -7.60
C SER A 66 -6.40 2.59 -8.55
N ASN A 67 -5.72 3.70 -8.86
CA ASN A 67 -6.21 4.80 -9.72
C ASN A 67 -7.54 5.43 -9.25
N GLN A 68 -7.79 5.43 -7.93
CA GLN A 68 -8.98 6.02 -7.33
C GLN A 68 -8.75 7.44 -6.80
N ALA A 69 -7.49 7.84 -6.58
CA ALA A 69 -7.15 9.19 -6.15
C ALA A 69 -6.93 10.10 -7.36
N THR A 70 -7.44 11.32 -7.28
CA THR A 70 -7.18 12.36 -8.27
C THR A 70 -6.04 13.29 -7.80
N GLU A 71 -5.34 13.90 -8.76
CA GLU A 71 -4.29 14.88 -8.45
C GLU A 71 -4.81 16.02 -7.58
N ILE A 72 -6.00 16.55 -7.89
CA ILE A 72 -6.63 17.67 -7.15
C ILE A 72 -6.80 17.29 -5.67
N GLN A 73 -7.29 16.07 -5.38
CA GLN A 73 -7.45 15.60 -4.00
C GLN A 73 -6.12 15.52 -3.26
N LEU A 74 -5.09 14.98 -3.92
CA LEU A 74 -3.76 14.83 -3.33
C LEU A 74 -3.08 16.18 -3.12
N GLN A 75 -3.21 17.12 -4.05
CA GLN A 75 -2.70 18.48 -3.91
C GLN A 75 -3.39 19.23 -2.77
N ALA A 76 -4.70 19.07 -2.60
CA ALA A 76 -5.42 19.67 -1.47
C ALA A 76 -4.87 19.19 -0.12
N LEU A 77 -4.52 17.90 -0.01
CA LEU A 77 -3.87 17.33 1.19
C LEU A 77 -2.44 17.87 1.35
N ALA A 78 -1.67 17.94 0.27
CA ALA A 78 -0.30 18.43 0.29
C ALA A 78 -0.23 19.90 0.73
N ASN A 79 -1.17 20.75 0.29
CA ASN A 79 -1.29 22.15 0.70
C ASN A 79 -1.56 22.30 2.22
N GLN A 80 -2.21 21.31 2.83
CA GLN A 80 -2.40 21.20 4.29
C GLN A 80 -1.18 20.60 5.00
N LYS A 81 -0.08 20.35 4.30
CA LYS A 81 1.13 19.68 4.82
C LYS A 81 0.84 18.29 5.42
N ASN A 82 -0.21 17.62 4.90
CA ASN A 82 -0.55 16.26 5.30
C ASN A 82 0.53 15.29 4.79
N ILE A 83 1.15 14.55 5.71
CA ILE A 83 2.28 13.65 5.40
C ILE A 83 1.86 12.50 4.49
N ALA A 84 0.70 11.89 4.76
CA ALA A 84 0.17 10.81 3.95
C ALA A 84 -0.19 11.29 2.53
N GLY A 85 -0.77 12.51 2.42
CA GLY A 85 -1.08 13.14 1.15
C GLY A 85 0.16 13.45 0.31
N LEU A 86 1.22 13.99 0.93
CA LEU A 86 2.50 14.26 0.26
C LEU A 86 3.18 12.97 -0.24
N LEU A 87 3.18 11.91 0.58
CA LEU A 87 3.73 10.62 0.17
C LEU A 87 2.93 10.01 -0.99
N ALA A 88 1.61 10.09 -0.91
CA ALA A 88 0.71 9.62 -1.97
C ALA A 88 0.88 10.44 -3.26
N LEU A 89 1.05 11.76 -3.15
CA LEU A 89 1.31 12.65 -4.30
C LEU A 89 2.66 12.34 -4.97
N SER A 90 3.69 12.02 -4.16
CA SER A 90 4.96 11.52 -4.68
C SER A 90 4.77 10.24 -5.50
N LYS A 91 4.00 9.27 -4.99
CA LYS A 91 3.68 8.03 -5.72
C LYS A 91 2.85 8.30 -6.98
N PHE A 92 1.92 9.22 -6.92
CA PHE A 92 1.08 9.62 -8.06
C PHE A 92 1.96 10.15 -9.21
N TYR A 93 2.83 11.14 -8.95
CA TYR A 93 3.72 11.68 -9.97
C TYR A 93 4.73 10.64 -10.49
N LEU A 94 5.21 9.75 -9.61
CA LEU A 94 6.04 8.62 -10.03
C LEU A 94 5.33 7.75 -11.07
N MET A 95 4.03 7.45 -10.87
CA MET A 95 3.25 6.64 -11.82
C MET A 95 2.97 7.38 -13.14
N GLN A 96 2.98 8.71 -13.12
CA GLN A 96 2.89 9.55 -14.33
C GLN A 96 4.24 9.74 -15.03
N GLY A 97 5.36 9.26 -14.44
CA GLY A 97 6.70 9.46 -14.97
C GLY A 97 7.30 10.83 -14.67
N ASP A 98 6.63 11.66 -13.88
CA ASP A 98 7.19 12.95 -13.41
C ASP A 98 8.05 12.73 -12.17
N TYR A 99 9.29 12.27 -12.42
CA TYR A 99 10.25 11.97 -11.38
C TYR A 99 10.69 13.21 -10.59
N THR A 100 10.60 14.40 -11.17
CA THR A 100 10.97 15.67 -10.51
C THR A 100 9.95 16.02 -9.43
N GLN A 101 8.66 15.99 -9.77
CA GLN A 101 7.61 16.21 -8.80
C GLN A 101 7.52 15.10 -7.77
N ALA A 102 7.73 13.85 -8.19
CA ALA A 102 7.79 12.70 -7.28
C ALA A 102 8.88 12.89 -6.22
N GLN A 103 10.10 13.28 -6.64
CA GLN A 103 11.22 13.52 -5.72
C GLN A 103 10.93 14.69 -4.78
N SER A 104 10.45 15.82 -5.30
CA SER A 104 10.15 17.01 -4.50
C SER A 104 9.17 16.71 -3.36
N ASN A 105 8.10 15.96 -3.64
CA ASN A 105 7.12 15.58 -2.63
C ASN A 105 7.67 14.55 -1.64
N LEU A 106 8.51 13.61 -2.09
CA LEU A 106 9.16 12.62 -1.23
C LEU A 106 10.11 13.31 -0.22
N ASP A 107 10.88 14.29 -0.66
CA ASP A 107 11.84 15.00 0.20
C ASP A 107 11.16 15.76 1.34
N LEU A 108 9.94 16.27 1.14
CA LEU A 108 9.15 16.93 2.18
C LEU A 108 8.76 15.99 3.33
N VAL A 109 8.63 14.68 3.08
CA VAL A 109 8.19 13.70 4.08
C VAL A 109 9.31 12.82 4.61
N LYS A 110 10.42 12.72 3.90
CA LYS A 110 11.56 11.83 4.19
C LYS A 110 12.09 11.95 5.62
N VAL A 111 12.16 13.18 6.15
CA VAL A 111 12.64 13.43 7.52
C VAL A 111 11.65 12.89 8.57
N LYS A 112 10.35 13.00 8.32
CA LYS A 112 9.31 12.55 9.25
C LYS A 112 9.04 11.05 9.14
N LEU A 113 9.29 10.46 7.98
CA LEU A 113 9.05 9.04 7.68
C LEU A 113 10.35 8.23 7.54
N LYS A 114 11.39 8.57 8.31
CA LYS A 114 12.74 7.95 8.19
C LYS A 114 12.74 6.43 8.23
N SER A 115 11.88 5.83 9.03
CA SER A 115 11.78 4.38 9.21
C SER A 115 10.66 3.73 8.40
N HIS A 116 9.90 4.50 7.63
CA HIS A 116 8.77 3.98 6.89
C HIS A 116 9.23 3.36 5.56
N ILE A 117 8.88 2.09 5.34
CA ILE A 117 9.36 1.27 4.21
C ILE A 117 9.02 1.84 2.82
N LEU A 118 7.91 2.59 2.69
CA LEU A 118 7.51 3.16 1.41
C LEU A 118 8.47 4.26 0.93
N VAL A 119 9.18 4.94 1.84
CA VAL A 119 10.14 6.00 1.45
C VAL A 119 11.28 5.44 0.60
N PRO A 120 12.07 4.44 1.04
CA PRO A 120 13.11 3.87 0.20
C PRO A 120 12.57 3.15 -1.02
N LEU A 121 11.37 2.56 -0.98
CA LEU A 121 10.75 1.93 -2.15
C LEU A 121 10.42 2.96 -3.24
N ILE A 122 9.77 4.08 -2.88
CA ILE A 122 9.46 5.16 -3.83
C ILE A 122 10.76 5.81 -4.34
N GLN A 123 11.74 6.04 -3.46
CA GLN A 123 13.04 6.59 -3.85
C GLN A 123 13.74 5.69 -4.88
N THR A 124 13.71 4.38 -4.66
CA THR A 124 14.29 3.40 -5.60
C THR A 124 13.58 3.47 -6.95
N ASP A 125 12.24 3.54 -6.96
CA ASP A 125 11.47 3.64 -8.19
C ASP A 125 11.78 4.93 -8.97
N ILE A 126 11.95 6.05 -8.26
CA ILE A 126 12.36 7.33 -8.87
C ILE A 126 13.73 7.18 -9.55
N TYR A 127 14.71 6.59 -8.86
CA TYR A 127 16.03 6.37 -9.43
C TYR A 127 16.01 5.40 -10.62
N LEU A 128 15.23 4.32 -10.55
CA LEU A 128 15.03 3.40 -11.66
C LEU A 128 14.44 4.11 -12.90
N GLY A 129 13.43 4.93 -12.69
CA GLY A 129 12.82 5.72 -13.78
C GLY A 129 13.78 6.74 -14.40
N GLN A 130 14.73 7.24 -13.63
CA GLN A 130 15.79 8.15 -14.11
C GLN A 130 17.02 7.40 -14.65
N ASN A 131 17.01 6.07 -14.72
CA ASN A 131 18.14 5.20 -15.08
C ASN A 131 19.39 5.36 -14.18
N LYS A 132 19.19 5.79 -12.93
CA LYS A 132 20.22 5.95 -11.90
C LYS A 132 20.35 4.67 -11.07
N PHE A 133 20.79 3.58 -11.71
CA PHE A 133 20.71 2.22 -11.15
C PHE A 133 21.58 2.03 -9.90
N ASP A 134 22.75 2.68 -9.83
CA ASP A 134 23.61 2.58 -8.65
C ASP A 134 22.96 3.28 -7.44
N GLN A 135 22.36 4.46 -7.65
CA GLN A 135 21.63 5.15 -6.59
C GLN A 135 20.37 4.37 -6.16
N ALA A 136 19.70 3.69 -7.10
CA ALA A 136 18.59 2.79 -6.79
C ALA A 136 19.06 1.63 -5.91
N TYR A 137 20.21 1.03 -6.22
CA TYR A 137 20.80 -0.02 -5.40
C TYR A 137 21.13 0.46 -3.98
N ASP A 138 21.80 1.59 -3.85
CA ASP A 138 22.19 2.15 -2.56
C ASP A 138 20.98 2.48 -1.67
N SER A 139 19.89 2.94 -2.29
CA SER A 139 18.68 3.34 -1.56
C SER A 139 17.94 2.16 -0.90
N ILE A 140 18.14 0.92 -1.37
CA ILE A 140 17.36 -0.24 -0.89
C ILE A 140 18.20 -1.39 -0.34
N SER A 141 19.45 -1.54 -0.75
CA SER A 141 20.25 -2.72 -0.45
C SER A 141 20.51 -2.92 1.05
N SER A 142 20.78 -1.85 1.80
CA SER A 142 20.98 -1.91 3.25
C SER A 142 19.71 -2.31 3.99
N LEU A 143 18.57 -1.77 3.59
CA LEU A 143 17.28 -2.08 4.20
C LEU A 143 16.86 -3.53 3.91
N GLN A 144 17.07 -4.01 2.68
CA GLN A 144 16.80 -5.41 2.33
C GLN A 144 17.66 -6.39 3.15
N LYS A 145 18.92 -6.05 3.46
CA LYS A 145 19.77 -6.87 4.32
C LYS A 145 19.26 -6.96 5.75
N THR A 146 18.67 -5.91 6.29
CA THR A 146 18.09 -5.91 7.65
C THR A 146 16.73 -6.62 7.70
N MET A 147 16.01 -6.65 6.58
CA MET A 147 14.69 -7.30 6.47
C MET A 147 14.66 -8.27 5.27
N PRO A 148 15.46 -9.35 5.29
CA PRO A 148 15.64 -10.24 4.13
C PRO A 148 14.36 -11.02 3.76
N GLU A 149 13.44 -11.17 4.71
CA GLU A 149 12.15 -11.84 4.50
C GLU A 149 11.08 -10.90 3.94
N ASN A 150 11.37 -9.59 3.86
CA ASN A 150 10.42 -8.66 3.31
C ASN A 150 10.35 -8.80 1.79
N ARG A 151 9.19 -9.25 1.32
CA ARG A 151 8.95 -9.55 -0.10
C ARG A 151 9.13 -8.32 -1.00
N ALA A 152 8.57 -7.18 -0.60
CA ALA A 152 8.62 -5.96 -1.40
C ALA A 152 10.06 -5.47 -1.59
N LEU A 153 10.87 -5.48 -0.53
CA LEU A 153 12.28 -5.09 -0.58
C LEU A 153 13.11 -6.07 -1.42
N SER A 154 12.88 -7.39 -1.24
CA SER A 154 13.63 -8.41 -1.96
C SER A 154 13.39 -8.33 -3.47
N TYR A 155 12.14 -8.21 -3.90
CA TYR A 155 11.82 -8.08 -5.32
C TYR A 155 12.24 -6.74 -5.91
N LYS A 156 12.15 -5.66 -5.15
CA LYS A 156 12.66 -4.37 -5.60
C LYS A 156 14.17 -4.40 -5.81
N LEU A 157 14.92 -5.06 -4.93
CA LEU A 157 16.36 -5.23 -5.13
C LEU A 157 16.68 -6.14 -6.34
N VAL A 158 15.89 -7.20 -6.56
CA VAL A 158 16.02 -8.03 -7.77
C VAL A 158 15.82 -7.18 -9.04
N GLU A 159 14.76 -6.37 -9.08
CA GLU A 159 14.51 -5.45 -10.20
C GLU A 159 15.71 -4.52 -10.46
N VAL A 160 16.27 -3.92 -9.40
CA VAL A 160 17.46 -3.05 -9.51
C VAL A 160 18.66 -3.81 -10.06
N LEU A 161 18.93 -5.03 -9.57
CA LEU A 161 20.06 -5.86 -10.04
C LEU A 161 19.91 -6.23 -11.52
N ILE A 162 18.69 -6.57 -11.96
CA ILE A 162 18.39 -6.83 -13.38
C ILE A 162 18.69 -5.58 -14.22
N ARG A 163 18.23 -4.40 -13.77
CA ARG A 163 18.48 -3.13 -14.49
C ARG A 163 19.95 -2.72 -14.51
N GLN A 164 20.76 -3.19 -13.53
CA GLN A 164 22.22 -3.05 -13.54
C GLN A 164 22.93 -4.11 -14.42
N GLY A 165 22.23 -5.09 -14.99
CA GLY A 165 22.82 -6.21 -15.71
C GLY A 165 23.46 -7.28 -14.81
N LYS A 166 23.24 -7.23 -13.49
CA LYS A 166 23.79 -8.17 -12.50
C LYS A 166 22.89 -9.39 -12.33
N ILE A 167 22.67 -10.12 -13.41
CA ILE A 167 21.68 -11.21 -13.49
C ILE A 167 21.99 -12.33 -12.50
N ASP A 168 23.23 -12.76 -12.35
CA ASP A 168 23.62 -13.86 -11.43
C ASP A 168 23.28 -13.50 -9.95
N GLN A 169 23.49 -12.22 -9.59
CA GLN A 169 23.16 -11.75 -8.25
C GLN A 169 21.65 -11.69 -8.04
N ALA A 170 20.89 -11.26 -9.04
CA ALA A 170 19.43 -11.25 -9.03
C ALA A 170 18.88 -12.67 -8.85
N GLN A 171 19.35 -13.63 -9.64
CA GLN A 171 18.95 -15.03 -9.54
C GLN A 171 19.28 -15.62 -8.16
N THR A 172 20.47 -15.38 -7.64
CA THR A 172 20.88 -15.84 -6.30
C THR A 172 19.94 -15.31 -5.23
N LEU A 173 19.58 -14.02 -5.31
CA LEU A 173 18.65 -13.40 -4.35
C LEU A 173 17.25 -14.02 -4.43
N VAL A 174 16.70 -14.19 -5.63
CA VAL A 174 15.40 -14.82 -5.86
C VAL A 174 15.39 -16.25 -5.34
N GLN A 175 16.40 -17.06 -5.69
CA GLN A 175 16.48 -18.45 -5.23
C GLN A 175 16.50 -18.55 -3.70
N ARG A 176 17.28 -17.69 -3.03
CA ARG A 176 17.32 -17.66 -1.56
C ARG A 176 15.96 -17.30 -0.97
N PHE A 177 15.24 -16.35 -1.58
CA PHE A 177 13.90 -15.94 -1.13
C PHE A 177 12.88 -17.08 -1.31
N ILE A 178 12.86 -17.72 -2.49
CA ILE A 178 11.92 -18.81 -2.80
C ILE A 178 12.14 -20.03 -1.90
N ARG A 179 13.39 -20.39 -1.57
CA ARG A 179 13.66 -21.51 -0.65
C ARG A 179 12.90 -21.40 0.67
N LYS A 180 12.68 -20.15 1.15
CA LYS A 180 11.91 -19.87 2.36
C LYS A 180 10.43 -19.66 2.09
N ASN A 181 10.08 -19.25 0.88
CA ASN A 181 8.73 -18.87 0.46
C ASN A 181 8.30 -19.66 -0.78
N GLN A 182 8.25 -20.98 -0.68
CA GLN A 182 8.01 -21.91 -1.81
C GLN A 182 6.70 -21.66 -2.57
N ARG A 183 5.71 -21.04 -1.92
CA ARG A 183 4.40 -20.72 -2.53
C ARG A 183 4.37 -19.36 -3.23
N ASP A 184 5.50 -18.64 -3.28
CA ASP A 184 5.55 -17.34 -3.92
C ASP A 184 5.68 -17.49 -5.44
N ILE A 185 4.55 -17.41 -6.13
CA ILE A 185 4.44 -17.55 -7.59
C ILE A 185 5.29 -16.51 -8.32
N GLN A 186 5.33 -15.26 -7.85
CA GLN A 186 6.10 -14.19 -8.47
C GLN A 186 7.60 -14.49 -8.47
N GLY A 187 8.12 -15.07 -7.39
CA GLY A 187 9.52 -15.49 -7.31
C GLY A 187 9.86 -16.54 -8.36
N TRP A 188 9.00 -17.52 -8.54
CA TRP A 188 9.19 -18.54 -9.59
C TRP A 188 9.13 -17.96 -11.00
N GLN A 189 8.24 -16.99 -11.24
CA GLN A 189 8.16 -16.29 -12.53
C GLN A 189 9.43 -15.49 -12.85
N LEU A 190 10.04 -14.85 -11.84
CA LEU A 190 11.30 -14.10 -12.01
C LEU A 190 12.51 -14.99 -12.32
N LEU A 191 12.50 -16.26 -11.90
CA LEU A 191 13.58 -17.19 -12.26
C LEU A 191 13.51 -17.72 -13.69
N GLN A 192 12.37 -17.55 -14.36
CA GLN A 192 12.16 -18.03 -15.74
C GLN A 192 12.50 -16.95 -16.79
N GLN A 193 12.77 -15.73 -16.37
CA GLN A 193 13.20 -14.61 -17.23
C GLN A 193 14.73 -14.53 -17.33
#